data_6978056b646e844b60deb2c845c24c31
#
_entry.id   6978056b646e844b60deb2c845c24c31
#
_cell.length_a   1.000
_cell.length_b   1.000
_cell.length_c   1.000
_cell.angle_alpha   90.00
_cell.angle_beta   90.00
_cell.angle_gamma   90.00
#
_symmetry.space_group_name_H-M   'P 1'
#
loop_
_entity.id
_entity.type
_entity.pdbx_description
1 polymer ?
#
loop_
_entity_poly.entity_id
_entity_poly.type
_entity_poly.pdbx_seq_one_letter_code
_entity_poly.pdbx_strand_id
1 'polypeptide(L)'
;MKYQRHLLLLALFLPAATMAQMKGMDMPEQFAFGQPAEESAATQTIHVEAMDSMRLKFDSMNIRRGDVVKFVVRNSGQMPHEFAIGDESFRKEHLLEMRKQMAGMEHQDVNVLALKGGETKTIVWRFDPIKSHSVLFACYVPGHFEAGMYHRHVMLKPILAN
;
A
#
# COMPACT_ATOMS: atom_id res chain seq x y z
N MET A 1 68.07 22.46 48.85
CA MET A 1 66.94 23.00 48.11
C MET A 1 66.46 21.93 47.24
N LYS A 2 65.27 21.31 47.53
CA LYS A 2 64.66 20.19 46.77
C LYS A 2 63.52 20.74 45.95
N TYR A 3 63.61 20.71 44.60
CA TYR A 3 62.54 21.10 43.70
C TYR A 3 61.61 19.89 43.46
N GLN A 4 60.38 19.99 43.91
CA GLN A 4 59.34 19.01 43.74
C GLN A 4 58.58 19.35 42.40
N ARG A 5 58.74 18.50 41.38
CA ARG A 5 58.08 18.66 40.11
C ARG A 5 56.70 18.02 40.23
N HIS A 6 55.64 18.83 40.22
CA HIS A 6 54.27 18.37 40.11
C HIS A 6 54.00 18.06 38.64
N LEU A 7 53.75 16.77 38.32
CA LEU A 7 53.21 16.31 37.03
C LEU A 7 51.69 16.56 37.05
N LEU A 8 51.22 17.51 36.23
CA LEU A 8 49.79 17.64 35.94
C LEU A 8 49.42 16.58 34.90
N LEU A 9 48.61 15.58 35.29
CA LEU A 9 47.94 14.66 34.39
C LEU A 9 46.72 15.35 33.82
N LEU A 10 46.79 15.71 32.51
CA LEU A 10 45.68 16.22 31.75
C LEU A 10 44.84 15.06 31.26
N ALA A 11 43.70 14.82 31.91
CA ALA A 11 42.73 13.80 31.46
C ALA A 11 41.97 14.30 30.21
N LEU A 12 42.24 13.72 29.04
CA LEU A 12 41.45 13.94 27.85
C LEU A 12 40.11 13.23 28.01
N PHE A 13 39.06 14.01 28.21
CA PHE A 13 37.69 13.54 28.06
C PHE A 13 37.36 13.48 26.57
N LEU A 14 37.34 12.28 25.98
CA LEU A 14 36.71 12.06 24.66
C LEU A 14 35.19 12.02 24.86
N PRO A 15 34.43 12.82 24.11
CA PRO A 15 32.99 12.68 24.14
C PRO A 15 32.60 11.34 23.45
N ALA A 16 31.91 10.49 24.19
CA ALA A 16 31.28 9.29 23.65
C ALA A 16 30.23 9.76 22.64
N ALA A 17 30.50 9.54 21.34
CA ALA A 17 29.52 9.71 20.30
C ALA A 17 28.39 8.73 20.56
N THR A 18 27.24 9.21 20.98
CA THR A 18 26.00 8.47 21.07
C THR A 18 25.62 8.06 19.64
N MET A 19 25.87 6.81 19.30
CA MET A 19 25.27 6.16 18.13
C MET A 19 23.76 6.16 18.35
N ALA A 20 23.09 7.16 17.77
CA ALA A 20 21.64 7.13 17.65
C ALA A 20 21.29 5.86 16.87
N GLN A 21 20.68 4.91 17.57
CA GLN A 21 20.16 3.69 17.02
C GLN A 21 19.11 4.12 15.99
N MET A 22 19.44 4.05 14.70
CA MET A 22 18.48 4.15 13.60
C MET A 22 17.53 2.96 13.77
N LYS A 23 16.39 3.22 14.41
CA LYS A 23 15.25 2.30 14.47
C LYS A 23 14.96 1.95 13.01
N GLY A 24 15.05 0.64 12.69
CA GLY A 24 14.91 0.16 11.33
C GLY A 24 13.71 0.84 10.65
N MET A 25 13.94 1.49 9.53
CA MET A 25 12.85 1.86 8.65
C MET A 25 12.25 0.54 8.17
N ASP A 26 11.04 0.24 8.66
CA ASP A 26 10.25 -0.84 8.08
C ASP A 26 10.10 -0.50 6.60
N MET A 27 10.78 -1.27 5.75
CA MET A 27 10.63 -1.13 4.30
C MET A 27 9.16 -1.38 3.98
N PRO A 28 8.50 -0.52 3.20
CA PRO A 28 7.11 -0.72 2.85
C PRO A 28 6.95 -2.09 2.18
N GLU A 29 5.90 -2.80 2.56
CA GLU A 29 5.59 -4.11 2.00
C GLU A 29 5.52 -4.03 0.47
N GLN A 30 6.31 -4.85 -0.21
CA GLN A 30 6.50 -4.77 -1.66
C GLN A 30 5.86 -5.98 -2.35
N PHE A 31 4.89 -5.71 -3.21
CA PHE A 31 4.16 -6.73 -3.95
C PHE A 31 4.60 -6.78 -5.43
N ALA A 32 4.26 -7.87 -6.13
CA ALA A 32 4.49 -7.99 -7.57
C ALA A 32 3.71 -6.94 -8.40
N PHE A 33 2.70 -6.33 -7.79
CA PHE A 33 1.82 -5.32 -8.38
C PHE A 33 2.01 -3.91 -7.79
N GLY A 34 3.13 -3.65 -7.08
CA GLY A 34 3.48 -2.34 -6.53
C GLY A 34 3.64 -2.34 -5.00
N GLN A 35 3.43 -1.20 -4.38
CA GLN A 35 3.62 -1.01 -2.94
C GLN A 35 2.82 0.20 -2.42
N PRO A 36 2.51 0.26 -1.10
CA PRO A 36 1.95 1.46 -0.48
C PRO A 36 2.86 2.68 -0.68
N ALA A 37 2.27 3.86 -0.72
CA ALA A 37 3.03 5.11 -0.83
C ALA A 37 2.39 6.21 0.02
N GLU A 38 3.19 7.24 0.32
CA GLU A 38 2.73 8.43 1.01
C GLU A 38 1.83 9.28 0.10
N GLU A 39 0.82 9.93 0.68
CA GLU A 39 -0.12 10.77 -0.06
C GLU A 39 0.58 11.92 -0.79
N SER A 40 1.63 12.49 -0.19
CA SER A 40 2.45 13.56 -0.78
C SER A 40 3.19 13.16 -2.06
N ALA A 41 3.35 11.85 -2.30
CA ALA A 41 3.99 11.32 -3.49
C ALA A 41 3.00 11.08 -4.65
N ALA A 42 1.69 11.23 -4.42
CA ALA A 42 0.67 10.97 -5.43
C ALA A 42 0.79 11.93 -6.62
N THR A 43 0.87 11.37 -7.82
CA THR A 43 0.95 12.10 -9.10
C THR A 43 -0.41 12.31 -9.74
N GLN A 44 -1.41 11.53 -9.33
CA GLN A 44 -2.79 11.63 -9.78
C GLN A 44 -3.76 11.09 -8.72
N THR A 45 -5.01 11.54 -8.81
CA THR A 45 -6.12 11.01 -8.00
C THR A 45 -7.13 10.35 -8.91
N ILE A 46 -7.61 9.17 -8.53
CA ILE A 46 -8.67 8.44 -9.23
C ILE A 46 -9.81 8.21 -8.24
N HIS A 47 -11.02 8.58 -8.64
CA HIS A 47 -12.22 8.31 -7.87
C HIS A 47 -12.85 7.00 -8.31
N VAL A 48 -13.20 6.19 -7.31
CA VAL A 48 -13.80 4.86 -7.53
C VAL A 48 -15.13 4.79 -6.80
N GLU A 49 -16.17 4.35 -7.49
CA GLU A 49 -17.45 4.00 -6.89
C GLU A 49 -17.60 2.47 -6.82
N ALA A 50 -17.74 1.95 -5.60
CA ALA A 50 -18.15 0.58 -5.37
C ALA A 50 -19.68 0.55 -5.25
N MET A 51 -20.34 -0.29 -6.07
CA MET A 51 -21.80 -0.24 -6.29
C MET A 51 -22.44 -1.60 -6.01
N ASP A 52 -23.66 -1.58 -5.45
CA ASP A 52 -24.46 -2.79 -5.20
C ASP A 52 -24.86 -3.55 -6.49
N SER A 53 -24.64 -2.94 -7.64
CA SER A 53 -24.73 -3.61 -8.95
C SER A 53 -23.52 -4.51 -9.29
N MET A 54 -22.65 -4.77 -8.32
CA MET A 54 -21.42 -5.56 -8.47
C MET A 54 -20.45 -4.96 -9.50
N ARG A 55 -20.25 -3.64 -9.42
CA ARG A 55 -19.32 -2.91 -10.30
C ARG A 55 -18.43 -1.98 -9.50
N LEU A 56 -17.18 -1.87 -9.97
CA LEU A 56 -16.26 -0.79 -9.65
C LEU A 56 -16.25 0.18 -10.82
N LYS A 57 -16.67 1.42 -10.58
CA LYS A 57 -16.65 2.48 -11.59
C LYS A 57 -15.51 3.43 -11.30
N PHE A 58 -14.66 3.67 -12.27
CA PHE A 58 -13.51 4.57 -12.19
C PHE A 58 -13.77 5.81 -13.04
N ASP A 59 -13.38 6.97 -12.57
CA ASP A 59 -13.41 8.22 -13.37
C ASP A 59 -12.25 8.27 -14.38
N SER A 60 -11.16 7.56 -14.10
CA SER A 60 -10.01 7.41 -15.01
C SER A 60 -9.34 6.05 -14.78
N MET A 61 -8.75 5.50 -15.84
CA MET A 61 -7.91 4.29 -15.81
C MET A 61 -6.59 4.49 -16.56
N ASN A 62 -6.08 5.72 -16.62
CA ASN A 62 -4.79 6.00 -17.23
C ASN A 62 -3.66 5.80 -16.21
N ILE A 63 -3.39 4.55 -15.84
CA ILE A 63 -2.37 4.16 -14.89
C ILE A 63 -1.20 3.53 -15.63
N ARG A 64 0.02 3.94 -15.31
CA ARG A 64 1.26 3.46 -15.90
C ARG A 64 2.23 2.96 -14.85
N ARG A 65 3.20 2.16 -15.27
CA ARG A 65 4.32 1.77 -14.41
C ARG A 65 5.06 3.02 -13.95
N GLY A 66 5.34 3.09 -12.65
CA GLY A 66 5.99 4.23 -12.02
C GLY A 66 5.03 5.26 -11.41
N ASP A 67 3.76 5.26 -11.79
CA ASP A 67 2.78 6.19 -11.23
C ASP A 67 2.55 5.93 -9.74
N VAL A 68 2.27 7.01 -9.02
CA VAL A 68 1.76 6.98 -7.66
C VAL A 68 0.33 7.52 -7.69
N VAL A 69 -0.63 6.66 -7.40
CA VAL A 69 -2.05 6.98 -7.52
C VAL A 69 -2.72 7.01 -6.16
N LYS A 70 -3.41 8.09 -5.88
CA LYS A 70 -4.35 8.20 -4.77
C LYS A 70 -5.72 7.75 -5.25
N PHE A 71 -6.21 6.63 -4.73
CA PHE A 71 -7.58 6.19 -4.96
C PHE A 71 -8.47 6.72 -3.84
N VAL A 72 -9.52 7.46 -4.21
CA VAL A 72 -10.61 7.86 -3.32
C VAL A 72 -11.79 6.97 -3.64
N VAL A 73 -12.03 6.00 -2.76
CA VAL A 73 -13.01 4.95 -2.99
C VAL A 73 -14.25 5.21 -2.15
N ARG A 74 -15.40 5.36 -2.80
CA ARG A 74 -16.69 5.51 -2.16
C ARG A 74 -17.55 4.27 -2.40
N ASN A 75 -18.08 3.70 -1.33
CA ASN A 75 -19.18 2.78 -1.44
C ASN A 75 -20.49 3.58 -1.62
N SER A 76 -21.02 3.61 -2.83
CA SER A 76 -22.26 4.32 -3.15
C SER A 76 -23.52 3.48 -2.90
N GLY A 77 -23.35 2.21 -2.50
CA GLY A 77 -24.42 1.28 -2.15
C GLY A 77 -24.68 1.19 -0.66
N GLN A 78 -25.45 0.16 -0.27
CA GLN A 78 -25.79 -0.17 1.11
C GLN A 78 -25.06 -1.41 1.62
N MET A 79 -24.66 -2.31 0.71
CA MET A 79 -23.94 -3.54 1.06
C MET A 79 -22.47 -3.24 1.38
N PRO A 80 -21.82 -4.04 2.23
CA PRO A 80 -20.38 -3.93 2.43
C PRO A 80 -19.65 -4.32 1.14
N HIS A 81 -18.61 -3.56 0.81
CA HIS A 81 -17.73 -3.83 -0.32
C HIS A 81 -16.27 -3.77 0.11
N GLU A 82 -15.40 -4.34 -0.70
CA GLU A 82 -13.95 -4.16 -0.63
C GLU A 82 -13.44 -3.49 -1.90
N PHE A 83 -12.34 -2.77 -1.75
CA PHE A 83 -11.50 -2.33 -2.85
C PHE A 83 -10.09 -2.83 -2.61
N ALA A 84 -9.71 -3.86 -3.35
CA ALA A 84 -8.39 -4.47 -3.27
C ALA A 84 -7.58 -4.14 -4.53
N ILE A 85 -6.29 -3.86 -4.35
CA ILE A 85 -5.30 -3.75 -5.42
C ILE A 85 -4.46 -5.01 -5.37
N GLY A 86 -4.41 -5.79 -6.46
CA GLY A 86 -3.74 -7.08 -6.45
C GLY A 86 -3.36 -7.58 -7.84
N ASP A 87 -3.05 -8.86 -7.90
CA ASP A 87 -2.94 -9.66 -9.12
C ASP A 87 -3.60 -11.03 -8.92
N GLU A 88 -3.42 -11.95 -9.87
CA GLU A 88 -4.02 -13.28 -9.77
C GLU A 88 -3.44 -14.14 -8.63
N SER A 89 -2.18 -13.93 -8.25
CA SER A 89 -1.58 -14.62 -7.10
C SER A 89 -2.21 -14.13 -5.81
N PHE A 90 -2.23 -12.80 -5.62
CA PHE A 90 -2.87 -12.18 -4.46
C PHE A 90 -4.35 -12.62 -4.35
N ARG A 91 -5.10 -12.60 -5.47
CA ARG A 91 -6.49 -13.04 -5.46
C ARG A 91 -6.67 -14.45 -4.89
N LYS A 92 -5.82 -15.40 -5.30
CA LYS A 92 -5.89 -16.78 -4.83
C LYS A 92 -5.59 -16.90 -3.34
N GLU A 93 -4.56 -16.20 -2.89
CA GLU A 93 -4.15 -16.19 -1.49
C GLU A 93 -5.20 -15.54 -0.61
N HIS A 94 -5.65 -14.34 -0.98
CA HIS A 94 -6.67 -13.58 -0.25
C HIS A 94 -8.00 -14.33 -0.15
N LEU A 95 -8.46 -15.00 -1.21
CA LEU A 95 -9.67 -15.83 -1.15
C LEU A 95 -9.52 -17.04 -0.20
N LEU A 96 -8.32 -17.59 -0.08
CA LEU A 96 -8.06 -18.66 0.91
C LEU A 96 -8.10 -18.11 2.33
N GLU A 97 -7.57 -16.91 2.54
CA GLU A 97 -7.58 -16.21 3.82
C GLU A 97 -9.00 -15.82 4.24
N MET A 98 -9.79 -15.23 3.35
CA MET A 98 -11.20 -14.89 3.58
C MET A 98 -12.03 -16.10 4.03
N ARG A 99 -11.75 -17.28 3.46
CA ARG A 99 -12.39 -18.53 3.93
C ARG A 99 -12.00 -18.92 5.35
N LYS A 100 -10.77 -18.60 5.78
CA LYS A 100 -10.30 -18.83 7.15
C LYS A 100 -10.83 -17.77 8.12
N GLN A 101 -11.01 -16.52 7.66
CA GLN A 101 -11.58 -15.42 8.47
C GLN A 101 -13.04 -15.68 8.88
N MET A 102 -13.81 -16.39 8.08
CA MET A 102 -15.11 -16.92 8.53
C MET A 102 -14.98 -17.77 9.81
N ALA A 103 -13.74 -18.12 10.20
CA ALA A 103 -13.38 -18.79 11.46
C ALA A 103 -12.82 -17.84 12.54
N GLY A 104 -12.89 -16.51 12.38
CA GLY A 104 -12.61 -15.52 13.44
C GLY A 104 -11.22 -14.89 13.49
N MET A 105 -10.43 -14.92 12.41
CA MET A 105 -9.17 -14.19 12.32
C MET A 105 -9.34 -12.95 11.43
N GLU A 106 -9.13 -11.74 11.98
CA GLU A 106 -9.07 -10.50 11.19
C GLU A 106 -7.67 -10.32 10.59
N HIS A 107 -7.59 -10.25 9.27
CA HIS A 107 -6.42 -9.76 8.55
C HIS A 107 -6.69 -8.35 8.01
N GLN A 108 -5.72 -7.44 8.12
CA GLN A 108 -5.75 -6.14 7.48
C GLN A 108 -4.63 -6.08 6.45
N ASP A 109 -4.97 -6.39 5.20
CA ASP A 109 -4.03 -6.24 4.09
C ASP A 109 -3.87 -4.76 3.74
N VAL A 110 -2.63 -4.27 3.62
CA VAL A 110 -2.34 -2.85 3.33
C VAL A 110 -2.80 -2.39 1.95
N ASN A 111 -3.14 -3.32 1.07
CA ASN A 111 -3.65 -3.12 -0.29
C ASN A 111 -5.18 -3.31 -0.39
N VAL A 112 -5.89 -3.44 0.74
CA VAL A 112 -7.33 -3.67 0.78
C VAL A 112 -8.04 -2.63 1.65
N LEU A 113 -9.11 -2.05 1.12
CA LEU A 113 -10.04 -1.19 1.86
C LEU A 113 -11.37 -1.90 2.03
N ALA A 114 -11.79 -2.20 3.26
CA ALA A 114 -13.15 -2.61 3.56
C ALA A 114 -14.03 -1.35 3.74
N LEU A 115 -15.17 -1.28 3.04
CA LEU A 115 -16.08 -0.12 3.04
C LEU A 115 -17.50 -0.55 3.41
N LYS A 116 -18.05 0.08 4.43
CA LYS A 116 -19.49 -0.01 4.75
C LYS A 116 -20.29 0.83 3.76
N GLY A 117 -21.60 0.59 3.68
CA GLY A 117 -22.50 1.40 2.85
C GLY A 117 -22.36 2.89 3.13
N GLY A 118 -22.20 3.71 2.09
CA GLY A 118 -21.99 5.16 2.16
C GLY A 118 -20.58 5.62 2.54
N GLU A 119 -19.70 4.71 2.95
CA GLU A 119 -18.35 5.05 3.43
C GLU A 119 -17.41 5.46 2.28
N THR A 120 -16.48 6.37 2.58
CA THR A 120 -15.40 6.77 1.67
C THR A 120 -14.07 6.57 2.36
N LYS A 121 -13.14 5.87 1.71
CA LYS A 121 -11.77 5.65 2.17
C LYS A 121 -10.76 5.95 1.07
N THR A 122 -9.51 6.09 1.48
CA THR A 122 -8.41 6.41 0.56
C THR A 122 -7.29 5.41 0.71
N ILE A 123 -6.67 5.02 -0.41
CA ILE A 123 -5.42 4.28 -0.47
C ILE A 123 -4.50 4.92 -1.49
N VAL A 124 -3.21 5.02 -1.16
CA VAL A 124 -2.19 5.54 -2.08
C VAL A 124 -1.27 4.40 -2.46
N TRP A 125 -1.13 4.18 -3.77
CA TRP A 125 -0.41 3.04 -4.30
C TRP A 125 0.59 3.45 -5.37
N ARG A 126 1.84 2.98 -5.21
CA ARG A 126 2.91 3.15 -6.21
C ARG A 126 2.97 1.90 -7.10
N PHE A 127 2.84 2.11 -8.40
CA PHE A 127 2.94 1.04 -9.40
C PHE A 127 4.39 0.80 -9.84
N ASP A 128 5.31 0.66 -8.86
CA ASP A 128 6.72 0.36 -9.06
C ASP A 128 7.32 -0.28 -7.79
N PRO A 129 8.10 -1.39 -7.91
CA PRO A 129 8.28 -2.19 -9.12
C PRO A 129 7.03 -3.01 -9.47
N ILE A 130 6.77 -3.17 -10.76
CA ILE A 130 5.70 -4.04 -11.25
C ILE A 130 6.30 -5.25 -11.96
N LYS A 131 6.09 -6.45 -11.41
CA LYS A 131 6.44 -7.74 -12.02
C LYS A 131 5.25 -8.36 -12.76
N SER A 132 4.03 -8.08 -12.29
CA SER A 132 2.79 -8.57 -12.89
C SER A 132 2.49 -7.88 -14.22
N HIS A 133 1.94 -8.63 -15.18
CA HIS A 133 1.49 -8.07 -16.47
C HIS A 133 0.27 -7.17 -16.34
N SER A 134 -0.56 -7.43 -15.36
CA SER A 134 -1.77 -6.66 -15.07
C SER A 134 -1.99 -6.54 -13.57
N VAL A 135 -2.63 -5.44 -13.18
CA VAL A 135 -3.14 -5.22 -11.83
C VAL A 135 -4.64 -5.51 -11.84
N LEU A 136 -5.13 -6.11 -10.79
CA LEU A 136 -6.53 -6.44 -10.57
C LEU A 136 -7.08 -5.56 -9.45
N PHE A 137 -8.06 -4.75 -9.77
CA PHE A 137 -8.87 -4.02 -8.80
C PHE A 137 -10.13 -4.82 -8.56
N ALA A 138 -10.43 -5.22 -7.32
CA ALA A 138 -11.49 -6.19 -7.08
C ALA A 138 -12.17 -6.02 -5.72
N CYS A 139 -13.39 -6.55 -5.61
CA CYS A 139 -14.07 -6.80 -4.36
C CYS A 139 -14.09 -8.31 -4.10
N TYR A 140 -13.61 -8.73 -2.93
CA TYR A 140 -13.54 -10.15 -2.55
C TYR A 140 -14.57 -10.55 -1.50
N VAL A 141 -15.51 -9.67 -1.17
CA VAL A 141 -16.72 -10.08 -0.43
C VAL A 141 -17.34 -11.28 -1.14
N PRO A 142 -17.72 -12.37 -0.42
CA PRO A 142 -18.20 -13.60 -1.04
C PRO A 142 -19.27 -13.37 -2.09
N GLY A 143 -19.05 -13.87 -3.32
CA GLY A 143 -19.94 -13.76 -4.46
C GLY A 143 -19.80 -12.51 -5.31
N HIS A 144 -19.13 -11.44 -4.80
CA HIS A 144 -19.03 -10.17 -5.52
C HIS A 144 -18.07 -10.24 -6.71
N PHE A 145 -16.92 -10.90 -6.52
CA PHE A 145 -15.96 -11.11 -7.61
C PHE A 145 -16.59 -11.94 -8.75
N GLU A 146 -17.27 -13.03 -8.41
CA GLU A 146 -17.95 -13.93 -9.36
C GLU A 146 -19.08 -13.22 -10.11
N ALA A 147 -19.72 -12.24 -9.47
CA ALA A 147 -20.72 -11.38 -10.10
C ALA A 147 -20.13 -10.28 -11.00
N GLY A 148 -18.78 -10.21 -11.09
CA GLY A 148 -18.07 -9.30 -11.99
C GLY A 148 -17.59 -8.01 -11.33
N MET A 149 -17.51 -7.94 -9.99
CA MET A 149 -17.03 -6.76 -9.29
C MET A 149 -15.50 -6.68 -9.28
N TYR A 150 -14.93 -6.56 -10.45
CA TYR A 150 -13.50 -6.37 -10.64
C TYR A 150 -13.19 -5.60 -11.94
N HIS A 151 -11.98 -5.06 -12.01
CA HIS A 151 -11.38 -4.47 -13.21
C HIS A 151 -9.94 -4.94 -13.35
N ARG A 152 -9.59 -5.49 -14.52
CA ARG A 152 -8.23 -5.88 -14.86
C ARG A 152 -7.58 -4.79 -15.70
N HIS A 153 -6.52 -4.18 -15.18
CA HIS A 153 -5.75 -3.14 -15.85
C HIS A 153 -4.42 -3.69 -16.36
N VAL A 154 -4.17 -3.57 -17.66
CA VAL A 154 -2.88 -3.94 -18.25
C VAL A 154 -1.91 -2.79 -18.05
N MET A 155 -0.79 -3.06 -17.35
CA MET A 155 0.20 -2.04 -17.03
C MET A 155 1.03 -1.65 -18.25
N LEU A 156 0.78 -0.47 -18.77
CA LEU A 156 1.58 0.12 -19.85
C LEU A 156 3.01 0.43 -19.37
N LYS A 157 3.98 0.39 -20.29
CA LYS A 157 5.33 0.83 -19.99
C LYS A 157 5.35 2.34 -19.70
N PRO A 158 6.27 2.84 -18.85
CA PRO A 158 6.46 4.27 -18.68
C PRO A 158 6.71 4.96 -20.02
N ILE A 159 6.22 6.17 -20.19
CA ILE A 159 6.70 7.03 -21.29
C ILE A 159 8.09 7.49 -20.86
N LEU A 160 9.12 7.02 -21.54
CA LEU A 160 10.45 7.58 -21.36
C LEU A 160 10.40 9.02 -21.90
N ALA A 161 10.65 9.99 -21.03
CA ALA A 161 10.89 11.36 -21.49
C ALA A 161 12.19 11.34 -22.31
N ASN A 162 12.10 11.74 -23.57
CA ASN A 162 13.27 11.97 -24.44
C ASN A 162 14.02 13.21 -23.99
#